data_82a1ce99f602901f1f7bafefc8997b7a
#
_entry.id   82a1ce99f602901f1f7bafefc8997b7a
#
_cell.length_a   1.000
_cell.length_b   1.000
_cell.length_c   1.000
_cell.angle_alpha   90.00
_cell.angle_beta   90.00
_cell.angle_gamma   90.00
#
_symmetry.space_group_name_H-M   'P 1'
#
loop_
_entity.id
_entity.type
_entity.pdbx_description
1 polymer ?
#
loop_
_entity_poly.entity_id
_entity_poly.type
_entity_poly.pdbx_seq_one_letter_code
_entity_poly.pdbx_strand_id
1 'polypeptide(L)'
;MDIRTEKAFLGKARHNLKNPVNAILGYSEMLIEDCEDEGLDHLISDINKLHQAGGEILKSIEELFNDRALSDPDRSITSIAKDMEIALRTPLNTIIGYSELLMDESENINIDNFVSD
;
A
#
# COMPACT_ATOMS: atom_id res chain seq x y z
N MET A 1 -4.85 5.56 -29.29
CA MET A 1 -3.50 5.70 -28.71
C MET A 1 -2.62 4.58 -29.23
N ASP A 2 -1.41 4.86 -29.69
CA ASP A 2 -0.54 3.81 -30.20
C ASP A 2 0.13 3.05 -29.04
N ILE A 3 0.70 1.88 -29.34
CA ILE A 3 1.30 1.00 -28.36
C ILE A 3 2.44 1.68 -27.60
N ARG A 4 3.27 2.47 -28.30
CA ARG A 4 4.38 3.18 -27.68
C ARG A 4 3.90 4.19 -26.63
N THR A 5 2.86 4.95 -26.96
CA THR A 5 2.27 5.93 -26.07
C THR A 5 1.61 5.26 -24.87
N GLU A 6 0.91 4.13 -25.10
CA GLU A 6 0.30 3.35 -24.02
C GLU A 6 1.34 2.82 -23.06
N LYS A 7 2.45 2.28 -23.58
CA LYS A 7 3.50 1.72 -22.74
C LYS A 7 4.23 2.79 -21.93
N ALA A 8 4.44 3.98 -22.53
CA ALA A 8 5.02 5.12 -21.82
C ALA A 8 4.10 5.57 -20.69
N PHE A 9 2.79 5.61 -20.93
CA PHE A 9 1.80 5.94 -19.91
C PHE A 9 1.82 4.94 -18.77
N LEU A 10 1.90 3.65 -19.08
CA LEU A 10 1.94 2.59 -18.06
C LEU A 10 3.22 2.66 -17.23
N GLY A 11 4.36 2.98 -17.85
CA GLY A 11 5.61 3.15 -17.12
C GLY A 11 5.54 4.29 -16.12
N LYS A 12 4.92 5.41 -16.51
CA LYS A 12 4.70 6.54 -15.62
C LYS A 12 3.71 6.20 -14.52
N ALA A 13 2.63 5.47 -14.85
CA ALA A 13 1.65 5.01 -13.88
C ALA A 13 2.31 4.11 -12.83
N ARG A 14 3.19 3.20 -13.27
CA ARG A 14 3.95 2.34 -12.35
C ARG A 14 4.71 3.18 -11.32
N HIS A 15 5.45 4.17 -11.80
CA HIS A 15 6.23 5.06 -10.92
C HIS A 15 5.32 5.79 -9.93
N ASN A 16 4.22 6.36 -10.44
CA ASN A 16 3.27 7.11 -9.61
C ASN A 16 2.55 6.25 -8.59
N LEU A 17 2.32 4.98 -8.89
CA LEU A 17 1.70 4.04 -7.95
C LEU A 17 2.68 3.58 -6.88
N LYS A 18 3.95 3.40 -7.23
CA LYS A 18 4.96 2.96 -6.27
C LYS A 18 5.23 3.99 -5.18
N ASN A 19 5.15 5.28 -5.51
CA ASN A 19 5.47 6.34 -4.57
C ASN A 19 4.61 6.30 -3.30
N PRO A 20 3.26 6.31 -3.39
CA PRO A 20 2.45 6.22 -2.18
C PRO A 20 2.59 4.89 -1.45
N VAL A 21 2.81 3.80 -2.18
CA VAL A 21 3.00 2.48 -1.56
C VAL A 21 4.30 2.46 -0.75
N ASN A 22 5.38 3.02 -1.29
CA ASN A 22 6.64 3.12 -0.56
C ASN A 22 6.49 4.01 0.68
N ALA A 23 5.66 5.06 0.61
CA ALA A 23 5.35 5.89 1.77
C ALA A 23 4.62 5.06 2.85
N ILE A 24 3.64 4.25 2.47
CA ILE A 24 2.93 3.37 3.41
C ILE A 24 3.91 2.42 4.09
N LEU A 25 4.81 1.81 3.33
CA LEU A 25 5.80 0.88 3.87
C LEU A 25 6.74 1.58 4.85
N GLY A 26 7.24 2.76 4.48
CA GLY A 26 8.15 3.53 5.32
C GLY A 26 7.51 4.01 6.61
N TYR A 27 6.31 4.58 6.52
CA TYR A 27 5.58 5.04 7.70
C TYR A 27 5.16 3.90 8.61
N SER A 28 4.78 2.76 8.05
CA SER A 28 4.46 1.57 8.85
C SER A 28 5.67 1.12 9.66
N GLU A 29 6.84 1.09 9.06
CA GLU A 29 8.08 0.70 9.74
C GLU A 29 8.41 1.67 10.87
N MET A 30 8.27 2.98 10.63
CA MET A 30 8.49 4.00 11.66
C MET A 30 7.51 3.84 12.82
N LEU A 31 6.24 3.59 12.52
CA LEU A 31 5.22 3.42 13.56
C LEU A 31 5.47 2.16 14.40
N ILE A 32 5.95 1.08 13.77
CA ILE A 32 6.30 -0.14 14.51
C ILE A 32 7.43 0.16 15.51
N GLU A 33 8.47 0.86 15.06
CA GLU A 33 9.57 1.26 15.94
C GLU A 33 9.08 2.13 17.10
N ASP A 34 8.24 3.11 16.80
CA ASP A 34 7.67 4.01 17.81
C ASP A 34 6.85 3.23 18.84
N CYS A 35 6.04 2.28 18.37
CA CYS A 35 5.22 1.45 19.26
C CYS A 35 6.08 0.54 20.14
N GLU A 36 7.17 0.00 19.61
CA GLU A 36 8.11 -0.79 20.39
C GLU A 36 8.76 0.04 21.50
N ASP A 37 9.18 1.26 21.16
CA ASP A 37 9.84 2.15 22.12
C ASP A 37 8.88 2.62 23.24
N GLU A 38 7.60 2.82 22.90
CA GLU A 38 6.62 3.32 23.85
C GLU A 38 5.81 2.22 24.55
N GLY A 39 6.09 0.96 24.24
CA GLY A 39 5.39 -0.17 24.85
C GLY A 39 3.96 -0.37 24.37
N LEU A 40 3.66 0.10 23.17
CA LEU A 40 2.34 -0.04 22.56
C LEU A 40 2.26 -1.29 21.71
N ASP A 41 2.62 -2.43 22.27
CA ASP A 41 2.76 -3.69 21.55
C ASP A 41 1.45 -4.16 20.91
N HIS A 42 0.32 -3.79 21.50
CA HIS A 42 -0.99 -4.18 20.99
C HIS A 42 -1.32 -3.54 19.65
N LEU A 43 -0.65 -2.45 19.28
CA LEU A 43 -0.83 -1.80 17.98
C LEU A 43 0.07 -2.38 16.90
N ILE A 44 1.16 -3.05 17.28
CA ILE A 44 2.16 -3.57 16.35
C ILE A 44 1.56 -4.59 15.40
N SER A 45 0.71 -5.48 15.90
CA SER A 45 0.07 -6.50 15.07
C SER A 45 -0.74 -5.88 13.93
N ASP A 46 -1.51 -4.85 14.24
CA ASP A 46 -2.36 -4.16 13.25
C ASP A 46 -1.51 -3.39 12.24
N ILE A 47 -0.44 -2.73 12.70
CA ILE A 47 0.48 -2.01 11.82
C ILE A 47 1.23 -2.98 10.91
N ASN A 48 1.59 -4.16 11.40
CA ASN A 48 2.19 -5.20 10.58
C ASN A 48 1.26 -5.65 9.45
N LYS A 49 -0.05 -5.67 9.68
CA LYS A 49 -1.02 -5.97 8.62
C LYS A 49 -1.02 -4.91 7.52
N LEU A 50 -0.88 -3.64 7.90
CA LEU A 50 -0.73 -2.56 6.94
C LEU A 50 0.55 -2.71 6.12
N HIS A 51 1.65 -3.00 6.78
CA HIS A 51 2.94 -3.19 6.13
C HIS A 51 2.89 -4.35 5.15
N GLN A 52 2.33 -5.47 5.58
CA GLN A 52 2.18 -6.66 4.74
C GLN A 52 1.33 -6.37 3.50
N ALA A 53 0.20 -5.68 3.68
CA ALA A 53 -0.68 -5.32 2.56
C ALA A 53 0.01 -4.37 1.58
N GLY A 54 0.78 -3.40 2.10
CA GLY A 54 1.58 -2.51 1.26
C GLY A 54 2.60 -3.28 0.43
N GLY A 55 3.25 -4.27 1.03
CA GLY A 55 4.18 -5.15 0.33
C GLY A 55 3.52 -5.96 -0.78
N GLU A 56 2.31 -6.44 -0.55
CA GLU A 56 1.53 -7.15 -1.55
C GLU A 56 1.17 -6.26 -2.73
N ILE A 57 0.80 -5.01 -2.46
CA ILE A 57 0.52 -4.04 -3.52
C ILE A 57 1.77 -3.76 -4.34
N LEU A 58 2.90 -3.53 -3.69
CA LEU A 58 4.16 -3.27 -4.38
C LEU A 58 4.54 -4.45 -5.29
N LYS A 59 4.41 -5.66 -4.78
CA LYS A 59 4.68 -6.88 -5.54
C LYS A 59 3.77 -6.98 -6.77
N SER A 60 2.49 -6.69 -6.63
CA SER A 60 1.54 -6.71 -7.74
C SER A 60 1.90 -5.67 -8.81
N ILE A 61 2.29 -4.46 -8.38
CA ILE A 61 2.72 -3.42 -9.31
C ILE A 61 3.95 -3.89 -10.10
N GLU A 62 4.94 -4.47 -9.42
CA GLU A 62 6.15 -4.95 -10.07
C GLU A 62 5.89 -6.10 -11.03
N GLU A 63 4.99 -7.02 -10.68
CA GLU A 63 4.66 -8.16 -11.53
C GLU A 63 3.85 -7.77 -12.76
N LEU A 64 2.89 -6.84 -12.61
CA LEU A 64 1.98 -6.47 -13.68
C LEU A 64 2.53 -5.35 -14.57
N PHE A 65 3.40 -4.49 -14.04
CA PHE A 65 3.98 -3.36 -14.77
C PHE A 65 5.47 -3.50 -15.00
N ASN A 66 6.03 -4.71 -14.97
CA ASN A 66 7.46 -4.88 -15.26
C ASN A 66 7.74 -4.61 -16.74
N ASP A 67 9.01 -4.42 -17.07
CA ASP A 67 9.42 -4.07 -18.44
C ASP A 67 8.99 -5.10 -19.46
N ARG A 68 8.99 -6.38 -19.07
CA ARG A 68 8.58 -7.47 -19.95
C ARG A 68 7.09 -7.36 -20.29
N ALA A 69 6.25 -7.11 -19.28
CA ALA A 69 4.81 -6.94 -19.47
C ALA A 69 4.50 -5.70 -20.31
N LEU A 70 5.25 -4.60 -20.05
CA LEU A 70 5.07 -3.35 -20.79
C LEU A 70 5.57 -3.45 -22.22
N SER A 71 6.46 -4.40 -22.52
CA SER A 71 7.00 -4.61 -23.88
C SER A 71 6.19 -5.60 -24.70
N ASP A 72 5.27 -6.33 -24.07
CA ASP A 72 4.48 -7.36 -24.74
C ASP A 72 3.42 -6.73 -25.64
N PRO A 73 3.51 -6.91 -26.99
CA PRO A 73 2.53 -6.31 -27.90
C PRO A 73 1.15 -6.95 -27.81
N ASP A 74 1.06 -8.17 -27.25
CA ASP A 74 -0.20 -8.87 -27.11
C ASP A 74 -0.97 -8.48 -25.85
N ARG A 75 -0.30 -7.73 -24.95
CA ARG A 75 -0.90 -7.32 -23.70
C ARG A 75 -1.43 -5.89 -23.78
N SER A 76 -2.73 -5.73 -23.63
CA SER A 76 -3.38 -4.42 -23.73
C SER A 76 -3.38 -3.70 -22.40
N ILE A 77 -3.50 -2.37 -22.45
CA ILE A 77 -3.66 -1.54 -21.26
C ILE A 77 -4.90 -1.95 -20.47
N THR A 78 -5.98 -2.28 -21.15
CA THR A 78 -7.23 -2.71 -20.52
C THR A 78 -7.03 -4.00 -19.73
N SER A 79 -6.30 -4.96 -20.28
CA SER A 79 -5.99 -6.22 -19.61
C SER A 79 -5.15 -5.99 -18.35
N ILE A 80 -4.12 -5.15 -18.45
CA ILE A 80 -3.26 -4.82 -17.31
C ILE A 80 -4.07 -4.12 -16.21
N ALA A 81 -4.91 -3.16 -16.57
CA ALA A 81 -5.75 -2.44 -15.63
C ALA A 81 -6.72 -3.37 -14.90
N LYS A 82 -7.31 -4.33 -15.63
CA LYS A 82 -8.22 -5.29 -15.03
C LYS A 82 -7.51 -6.21 -14.04
N ASP A 83 -6.33 -6.68 -14.39
CA ASP A 83 -5.53 -7.53 -13.51
C ASP A 83 -5.11 -6.77 -12.25
N MET A 84 -4.77 -5.48 -12.38
CA MET A 84 -4.46 -4.63 -11.24
C MET A 84 -5.67 -4.43 -10.34
N GLU A 85 -6.84 -4.19 -10.91
CA GLU A 85 -8.07 -4.04 -10.12
C GLU A 85 -8.31 -5.27 -9.25
N ILE A 86 -8.17 -6.46 -9.84
CA ILE A 86 -8.37 -7.70 -9.11
C ILE A 86 -7.30 -7.88 -8.03
N ALA A 87 -6.04 -7.64 -8.38
CA ALA A 87 -4.91 -7.86 -7.47
C ALA A 87 -4.89 -6.90 -6.29
N LEU A 88 -5.34 -5.65 -6.49
CA LEU A 88 -5.26 -4.63 -5.45
C LEU A 88 -6.47 -4.57 -4.52
N ARG A 89 -7.58 -5.20 -4.89
CA ARG A 89 -8.83 -5.10 -4.11
C ARG A 89 -8.64 -5.55 -2.66
N THR A 90 -8.08 -6.73 -2.46
CA THR A 90 -7.90 -7.28 -1.10
C THR A 90 -6.90 -6.49 -0.28
N PRO A 91 -5.66 -6.23 -0.76
CA PRO A 91 -4.72 -5.47 0.06
C PRO A 91 -5.17 -4.03 0.32
N LEU A 92 -5.86 -3.37 -0.61
CA LEU A 92 -6.39 -2.03 -0.37
C LEU A 92 -7.46 -2.04 0.72
N ASN A 93 -8.36 -3.02 0.70
CA ASN A 93 -9.38 -3.16 1.73
C ASN A 93 -8.74 -3.43 3.10
N THR A 94 -7.67 -4.21 3.13
CA THR A 94 -6.91 -4.46 4.35
C THR A 94 -6.32 -3.16 4.90
N ILE A 95 -5.69 -2.36 4.05
CA ILE A 95 -5.11 -1.08 4.46
C ILE A 95 -6.18 -0.14 5.01
N ILE A 96 -7.30 -0.01 4.30
CA ILE A 96 -8.39 0.87 4.73
C ILE A 96 -8.94 0.43 6.08
N GLY A 97 -9.24 -0.87 6.23
CA GLY A 97 -9.82 -1.40 7.46
C GLY A 97 -8.91 -1.25 8.67
N TYR A 98 -7.65 -1.62 8.55
CA TYR A 98 -6.69 -1.50 9.65
C TYR A 98 -6.32 -0.05 9.93
N SER A 99 -6.30 0.82 8.92
CA SER A 99 -6.08 2.26 9.13
C SER A 99 -7.19 2.87 9.97
N GLU A 100 -8.45 2.53 9.69
CA GLU A 100 -9.60 3.00 10.46
C GLU A 100 -9.52 2.49 11.90
N LEU A 101 -9.19 1.22 12.08
CA LEU A 101 -9.04 0.62 13.39
C LEU A 101 -7.95 1.31 14.21
N LEU A 102 -6.80 1.56 13.59
CA LEU A 102 -5.68 2.24 14.25
C LEU A 102 -6.02 3.69 14.60
N MET A 103 -6.77 4.38 13.76
CA MET A 103 -7.21 5.75 14.07
C MET A 103 -8.11 5.75 15.29
N ASP A 104 -9.04 4.82 15.40
CA ASP A 104 -9.92 4.69 16.55
C ASP A 104 -9.12 4.39 17.83
N GLU A 105 -8.16 3.46 17.75
CA GLU A 105 -7.31 3.13 18.89
C GLU A 105 -6.41 4.29 19.31
N SER A 106 -5.90 5.05 18.33
CA SER A 106 -5.07 6.23 18.61
C SER A 106 -5.86 7.34 19.30
N GLU A 107 -7.11 7.53 18.91
CA GLU A 107 -8.00 8.49 19.56
C GLU A 107 -8.25 8.10 21.01
N ASN A 108 -8.48 6.82 21.27
CA ASN A 108 -8.67 6.30 22.62
C ASN A 108 -7.43 6.52 23.49
N ILE A 109 -6.24 6.26 22.94
CA ILE A 109 -4.97 6.48 23.65
C ILE A 109 -4.78 7.95 23.98
N ASN A 110 -5.08 8.85 23.04
CA ASN A 110 -4.96 10.29 23.24
C ASN A 110 -5.93 10.78 24.32
N ILE A 111 -7.16 10.26 24.32
CA ILE A 111 -8.16 10.59 25.34
C ILE A 111 -7.69 10.13 26.72
N ASP A 112 -7.18 8.91 26.81
CA ASP A 112 -6.66 8.35 28.06
C ASP A 112 -5.49 9.18 28.60
N ASN A 113 -4.55 9.55 27.73
CA ASN A 113 -3.43 10.39 28.10
C ASN A 113 -3.88 11.78 28.58
N PHE A 114 -4.85 12.34 27.89
CA PHE A 114 -5.42 13.65 28.23
C PHE A 114 -6.11 13.61 29.59
N VAL A 115 -6.86 12.55 29.86
CA VAL A 115 -7.59 12.39 31.14
C VAL A 115 -6.63 12.10 32.29
N SER A 116 -5.52 11.38 32.02
CA SER A 116 -4.53 11.02 33.03
C SER A 116 -3.70 12.22 33.52
N ASP A 117 -3.57 13.22 32.66
CA ASP A 117 -2.84 14.43 32.99
C ASP A 117 -3.72 15.43 33.76
#